data_13ae6315193db44b1a216e792edd9e47
#
_entry.id   13ae6315193db44b1a216e792edd9e47
#
_cell.length_a   1.000
_cell.length_b   1.000
_cell.length_c   1.000
_cell.angle_alpha   90.00
_cell.angle_beta   90.00
_cell.angle_gamma   90.00
#
_symmetry.space_group_name_H-M   'P 1'
#
loop_
_entity.id
_entity.type
_entity.pdbx_description
1 polymer ?
#
loop_
_entity_poly.entity_id
_entity_poly.type
_entity_poly.pdbx_seq_one_letter_code
_entity_poly.pdbx_strand_id
1 'polypeptide(L)'
;MKKALKVFLFALVTVTAYYFTWTPSTKGISEKARIAVERSEACTHPNNDFTHVIHFPKAWKKDYTGTVGKYPQTCMNTVSAFYSPEANWAQCIYFVNHHKKLGFKETDNPKPGDVVVFFDRNHEAHHTGLYVGKSLFGPLMNHSDGGRKPHNYQKHLPIKLYMKASKNFIDYKYYTYVG
;
A
#
# COMPACT_ATOMS: atom_id res chain seq x y z
N MET A 1 -28.41 -31.40 -3.02
CA MET A 1 -26.95 -31.25 -2.99
C MET A 1 -26.34 -30.72 -4.28
N LYS A 2 -26.57 -31.26 -5.49
CA LYS A 2 -25.93 -30.83 -6.75
C LYS A 2 -26.19 -29.35 -7.12
N LYS A 3 -27.38 -28.78 -6.86
CA LYS A 3 -27.70 -27.36 -7.13
C LYS A 3 -26.92 -26.41 -6.20
N ALA A 4 -26.89 -26.72 -4.89
CA ALA A 4 -26.17 -25.90 -3.92
C ALA A 4 -24.66 -25.86 -4.21
N LEU A 5 -24.05 -26.99 -4.61
CA LEU A 5 -22.65 -27.05 -4.99
C LEU A 5 -22.34 -26.21 -6.23
N LYS A 6 -23.23 -26.23 -7.24
CA LYS A 6 -23.06 -25.38 -8.44
C LYS A 6 -23.13 -23.89 -8.11
N VAL A 7 -24.06 -23.47 -7.27
CA VAL A 7 -24.19 -22.07 -6.84
C VAL A 7 -22.94 -21.64 -6.05
N PHE A 8 -22.48 -22.49 -5.14
CA PHE A 8 -21.26 -22.22 -4.37
C PHE A 8 -20.02 -22.09 -5.27
N LEU A 9 -19.86 -23.01 -6.23
CA LEU A 9 -18.74 -22.98 -7.16
C LEU A 9 -18.77 -21.73 -8.05
N PHE A 10 -19.94 -21.36 -8.55
CA PHE A 10 -20.13 -20.14 -9.35
C PHE A 10 -19.80 -18.89 -8.53
N ALA A 11 -20.31 -18.78 -7.30
CA ALA A 11 -20.00 -17.67 -6.41
C ALA A 11 -18.49 -17.58 -6.10
N LEU A 12 -17.84 -18.72 -5.85
CA LEU A 12 -16.40 -18.77 -5.60
C LEU A 12 -15.61 -18.28 -6.82
N VAL A 13 -15.92 -18.76 -8.03
CA VAL A 13 -15.27 -18.34 -9.27
C VAL A 13 -15.47 -16.85 -9.52
N THR A 14 -16.69 -16.33 -9.31
CA THR A 14 -17.02 -14.91 -9.51
C THR A 14 -16.23 -14.02 -8.52
N VAL A 15 -16.17 -14.40 -7.25
CA VAL A 15 -15.42 -13.67 -6.22
C VAL A 15 -13.93 -13.70 -6.54
N THR A 16 -13.41 -14.86 -6.94
CA THR A 16 -12.00 -14.99 -7.31
C THR A 16 -11.67 -14.15 -8.55
N ALA A 17 -12.48 -14.24 -9.60
CA ALA A 17 -12.31 -13.45 -10.81
C ALA A 17 -12.37 -11.93 -10.49
N TYR A 18 -13.32 -11.49 -9.69
CA TYR A 18 -13.41 -10.10 -9.25
C TYR A 18 -12.15 -9.66 -8.52
N TYR A 19 -11.62 -10.48 -7.61
CA TYR A 19 -10.41 -10.13 -6.85
C TYR A 19 -9.18 -9.96 -7.76
N PHE A 20 -9.01 -10.86 -8.74
CA PHE A 20 -7.87 -10.81 -9.67
C PHE A 20 -8.00 -9.74 -10.76
N THR A 21 -9.22 -9.30 -11.09
CA THR A 21 -9.46 -8.27 -12.11
C THR A 21 -9.73 -6.88 -11.54
N TRP A 22 -9.81 -6.76 -10.20
CA TRP A 22 -10.05 -5.48 -9.56
C TRP A 22 -8.87 -4.53 -9.80
N THR A 23 -9.18 -3.32 -10.23
CA THR A 23 -8.20 -2.26 -10.46
C THR A 23 -8.59 -0.99 -9.70
N PRO A 24 -7.60 -0.23 -9.19
CA PRO A 24 -7.87 1.04 -8.53
C PRO A 24 -8.55 2.03 -9.47
N SER A 25 -9.58 2.71 -8.98
CA SER A 25 -10.15 3.86 -9.70
C SER A 25 -9.39 5.12 -9.35
N THR A 26 -8.77 5.75 -10.34
CA THR A 26 -8.00 6.99 -10.17
C THR A 26 -8.79 8.24 -10.59
N LYS A 27 -10.11 8.10 -10.81
CA LYS A 27 -10.97 9.23 -11.18
C LYS A 27 -11.14 10.21 -10.02
N GLY A 28 -10.89 11.49 -10.29
CA GLY A 28 -11.14 12.58 -9.32
C GLY A 28 -10.12 12.67 -8.17
N ILE A 29 -8.92 12.13 -8.36
CA ILE A 29 -7.78 12.29 -7.45
C ILE A 29 -6.73 13.22 -8.06
N SER A 30 -5.81 13.73 -7.23
CA SER A 30 -4.71 14.56 -7.72
C SER A 30 -3.77 13.78 -8.63
N GLU A 31 -3.10 14.48 -9.54
CA GLU A 31 -2.12 13.87 -10.46
C GLU A 31 -1.04 13.10 -9.68
N LYS A 32 -0.55 13.65 -8.59
CA LYS A 32 0.49 13.03 -7.76
C LYS A 32 -0.01 11.76 -7.09
N ALA A 33 -1.25 11.74 -6.60
CA ALA A 33 -1.89 10.54 -6.06
C ALA A 33 -2.11 9.48 -7.14
N ARG A 34 -2.52 9.88 -8.36
CA ARG A 34 -2.67 9.00 -9.51
C ARG A 34 -1.34 8.30 -9.84
N ILE A 35 -0.27 9.09 -9.95
CA ILE A 35 1.07 8.56 -10.21
C ILE A 35 1.50 7.58 -9.10
N ALA A 36 1.22 7.89 -7.84
CA ALA A 36 1.55 7.01 -6.72
C ALA A 36 0.81 5.66 -6.83
N VAL A 37 -0.47 5.66 -7.18
CA VAL A 37 -1.24 4.43 -7.43
C VAL A 37 -0.64 3.64 -8.58
N GLU A 38 -0.42 4.25 -9.74
CA GLU A 38 0.15 3.59 -10.91
C GLU A 38 1.53 2.97 -10.62
N ARG A 39 2.39 3.68 -9.89
CA ARG A 39 3.67 3.16 -9.45
C ARG A 39 3.51 1.95 -8.53
N SER A 40 2.60 2.04 -7.56
CA SER A 40 2.35 0.93 -6.65
C SER A 40 1.82 -0.31 -7.35
N GLU A 41 0.96 -0.14 -8.36
CA GLU A 41 0.45 -1.25 -9.16
C GLU A 41 1.50 -1.86 -10.09
N ALA A 42 2.43 -1.06 -10.59
CA ALA A 42 3.50 -1.54 -11.45
C ALA A 42 4.64 -2.24 -10.69
N CYS A 43 4.73 -2.05 -9.36
CA CYS A 43 5.73 -2.76 -8.56
C CYS A 43 5.46 -4.26 -8.54
N THR A 44 6.53 -5.03 -8.63
CA THR A 44 6.50 -6.49 -8.52
C THR A 44 7.47 -6.95 -7.45
N HIS A 45 7.10 -8.02 -6.75
CA HIS A 45 8.03 -8.80 -5.96
C HIS A 45 8.34 -10.07 -6.76
N PRO A 46 9.58 -10.30 -7.19
CA PRO A 46 9.90 -11.55 -7.89
C PRO A 46 9.77 -12.72 -6.92
N ASN A 47 9.02 -13.72 -7.31
CA ASN A 47 8.66 -14.89 -6.50
C ASN A 47 9.86 -15.70 -5.98
N ASN A 48 11.08 -15.41 -6.43
CA ASN A 48 12.29 -16.17 -6.10
C ASN A 48 13.48 -15.27 -5.73
N ASP A 49 13.27 -13.98 -5.53
CA ASP A 49 14.36 -13.09 -5.18
C ASP A 49 14.46 -12.91 -3.66
N PHE A 50 15.39 -13.63 -3.05
CA PHE A 50 15.71 -13.51 -1.63
C PHE A 50 16.47 -12.23 -1.27
N THR A 51 16.73 -11.35 -2.23
CA THR A 51 17.50 -10.11 -2.03
C THR A 51 16.72 -8.99 -1.37
N HIS A 52 15.43 -9.18 -1.08
CA HIS A 52 14.56 -8.22 -0.42
C HIS A 52 14.37 -6.89 -1.17
N VAL A 53 14.54 -6.89 -2.47
CA VAL A 53 14.40 -5.71 -3.32
C VAL A 53 13.03 -5.67 -3.95
N ILE A 54 12.29 -4.58 -3.76
CA ILE A 54 11.09 -4.32 -4.55
C ILE A 54 11.55 -3.93 -5.95
N HIS A 55 11.16 -4.72 -6.96
CA HIS A 55 11.48 -4.41 -8.34
C HIS A 55 10.51 -3.38 -8.89
N PHE A 56 11.03 -2.20 -9.10
CA PHE A 56 10.34 -1.17 -9.86
C PHE A 56 10.49 -1.42 -11.35
N PRO A 57 9.53 -1.00 -12.18
CA PRO A 57 9.65 -1.08 -13.64
C PRO A 57 10.98 -0.48 -14.12
N LYS A 58 11.58 -1.08 -15.16
CA LYS A 58 12.88 -0.65 -15.69
C LYS A 58 12.97 0.86 -15.98
N ALA A 59 11.87 1.46 -16.45
CA ALA A 59 11.78 2.89 -16.70
C ALA A 59 12.03 3.76 -15.44
N TRP A 60 11.85 3.21 -14.26
CA TRP A 60 12.02 3.93 -13.00
C TRP A 60 13.38 3.67 -12.34
N LYS A 61 14.15 2.67 -12.79
CA LYS A 61 15.46 2.35 -12.21
C LYS A 61 16.43 3.52 -12.23
N LYS A 62 16.32 4.38 -13.22
CA LYS A 62 17.17 5.58 -13.34
C LYS A 62 16.94 6.56 -12.20
N ASP A 63 15.69 6.65 -11.73
CA ASP A 63 15.25 7.57 -10.68
C ASP A 63 15.41 6.98 -9.28
N TYR A 64 15.51 5.64 -9.17
CA TYR A 64 15.56 4.92 -7.90
C TYR A 64 16.93 4.40 -7.49
N THR A 65 17.94 4.49 -8.34
CA THR A 65 19.29 3.93 -8.11
C THR A 65 19.99 4.50 -6.86
N GLY A 66 19.61 5.68 -6.38
CA GLY A 66 20.16 6.27 -5.16
C GLY A 66 19.45 5.81 -3.87
N THR A 67 18.19 5.41 -3.94
CA THR A 67 17.35 5.18 -2.76
C THR A 67 17.09 3.69 -2.50
N VAL A 68 16.94 2.92 -3.55
CA VAL A 68 16.54 1.51 -3.47
C VAL A 68 17.70 0.59 -3.05
N GLY A 69 18.93 0.93 -3.38
CA GLY A 69 20.11 0.11 -3.04
C GLY A 69 20.78 0.43 -1.71
N LYS A 70 20.43 1.52 -1.08
CA LYS A 70 21.16 2.06 0.08
C LYS A 70 20.44 1.95 1.41
N TYR A 71 19.10 1.77 1.41
CA TYR A 71 18.30 1.67 2.61
C TYR A 71 17.45 0.42 2.57
N PRO A 72 17.32 -0.30 3.69
CA PRO A 72 16.34 -1.36 3.79
C PRO A 72 14.97 -0.76 3.46
N GLN A 73 14.26 -1.40 2.54
CA GLN A 73 12.96 -0.93 2.08
C GLN A 73 11.96 -1.10 3.20
N THR A 74 11.84 -0.08 4.03
CA THR A 74 10.79 -0.01 5.03
C THR A 74 9.45 0.30 4.36
N CYS A 75 8.38 0.03 5.04
CA CYS A 75 7.03 0.35 4.58
C CYS A 75 6.91 1.83 4.15
N MET A 76 7.48 2.75 4.95
CA MET A 76 7.41 4.18 4.67
C MET A 76 8.29 4.59 3.48
N ASN A 77 9.48 4.02 3.32
CA ASN A 77 10.33 4.31 2.16
C ASN A 77 9.68 3.87 0.85
N THR A 78 8.98 2.73 0.88
CA THR A 78 8.23 2.23 -0.26
C THR A 78 7.11 3.21 -0.65
N VAL A 79 6.31 3.65 0.32
CA VAL A 79 5.22 4.60 0.06
C VAL A 79 5.76 5.95 -0.40
N SER A 80 6.82 6.46 0.23
CA SER A 80 7.44 7.73 -0.21
C SER A 80 7.94 7.67 -1.64
N ALA A 81 8.52 6.54 -2.06
CA ALA A 81 9.00 6.32 -3.42
C ALA A 81 7.87 6.32 -4.45
N PHE A 82 6.65 5.91 -4.10
CA PHE A 82 5.51 6.02 -5.00
C PHE A 82 5.15 7.46 -5.31
N TYR A 83 5.30 8.37 -4.34
CA TYR A 83 5.03 9.80 -4.55
C TYR A 83 6.18 10.52 -5.26
N SER A 84 7.41 10.23 -4.87
CA SER A 84 8.59 10.79 -5.51
C SER A 84 9.78 9.84 -5.34
N PRO A 85 10.55 9.58 -6.42
CA PRO A 85 11.75 8.75 -6.34
C PRO A 85 12.79 9.26 -5.36
N GLU A 86 12.86 10.58 -5.17
CA GLU A 86 13.81 11.24 -4.29
C GLU A 86 13.31 11.36 -2.84
N ALA A 87 12.01 11.10 -2.62
CA ALA A 87 11.41 11.23 -1.31
C ALA A 87 11.89 10.10 -0.39
N ASN A 88 12.42 10.47 0.74
CA ASN A 88 12.74 9.57 1.84
C ASN A 88 12.08 10.11 3.11
N TRP A 89 10.88 9.61 3.42
CA TRP A 89 10.17 10.03 4.64
C TRP A 89 10.64 9.25 5.87
N ALA A 90 11.74 8.53 5.75
CA ALA A 90 12.44 7.80 6.77
C ALA A 90 11.57 6.79 7.57
N GLN A 91 10.68 7.27 8.41
CA GLN A 91 9.87 6.45 9.31
C GLN A 91 8.43 6.94 9.38
N CYS A 92 7.51 6.05 9.79
CA CYS A 92 6.09 6.40 9.92
C CYS A 92 5.85 7.55 10.91
N ILE A 93 6.57 7.55 12.02
CA ILE A 93 6.47 8.62 13.02
C ILE A 93 6.96 9.98 12.46
N TYR A 94 8.01 9.98 11.65
CA TYR A 94 8.46 11.19 10.97
C TYR A 94 7.39 11.73 10.02
N PHE A 95 6.78 10.85 9.21
CA PHE A 95 5.70 11.24 8.31
C PHE A 95 4.52 11.84 9.08
N VAL A 96 4.05 11.18 10.14
CA VAL A 96 2.93 11.66 10.95
C VAL A 96 3.22 13.04 11.54
N ASN A 97 4.42 13.26 12.06
CA ASN A 97 4.81 14.54 12.67
C ASN A 97 4.99 15.68 11.64
N HIS A 98 5.26 15.34 10.38
CA HIS A 98 5.57 16.32 9.33
C HIS A 98 4.60 16.29 8.15
N HIS A 99 3.51 15.53 8.20
CA HIS A 99 2.60 15.32 7.07
C HIS A 99 2.14 16.61 6.40
N LYS A 100 1.84 17.67 7.18
CA LYS A 100 1.44 18.97 6.63
C LYS A 100 2.56 19.62 5.81
N LYS A 101 3.82 19.55 6.27
CA LYS A 101 4.99 20.07 5.54
C LYS A 101 5.28 19.25 4.27
N LEU A 102 4.90 17.99 4.27
CA LEU A 102 5.02 17.09 3.13
C LEU A 102 3.84 17.22 2.14
N GLY A 103 2.89 18.12 2.39
CA GLY A 103 1.74 18.37 1.54
C GLY A 103 0.59 17.40 1.78
N PHE A 104 0.48 16.81 2.97
CA PHE A 104 -0.61 15.90 3.32
C PHE A 104 -1.52 16.45 4.40
N LYS A 105 -2.78 16.02 4.35
CA LYS A 105 -3.81 16.32 5.34
C LYS A 105 -4.49 15.02 5.78
N GLU A 106 -4.71 14.86 7.09
CA GLU A 106 -5.52 13.77 7.64
C GLU A 106 -6.95 13.84 7.09
N THR A 107 -7.55 12.67 6.77
CA THR A 107 -8.90 12.61 6.20
C THR A 107 -9.63 11.35 6.63
N ASP A 108 -10.96 11.50 6.85
CA ASP A 108 -11.90 10.39 7.07
C ASP A 108 -12.58 9.92 5.78
N ASN A 109 -12.29 10.61 4.65
CA ASN A 109 -12.85 10.26 3.35
C ASN A 109 -11.72 9.92 2.36
N PRO A 110 -11.08 8.74 2.50
CA PRO A 110 -9.91 8.40 1.73
C PRO A 110 -10.22 8.19 0.26
N LYS A 111 -9.25 8.57 -0.58
CA LYS A 111 -9.24 8.36 -2.02
C LYS A 111 -8.03 7.52 -2.41
N PRO A 112 -8.09 6.75 -3.50
CA PRO A 112 -6.92 6.04 -4.02
C PRO A 112 -5.72 6.96 -4.15
N GLY A 113 -4.57 6.49 -3.66
CA GLY A 113 -3.37 7.30 -3.53
C GLY A 113 -3.17 7.91 -2.15
N ASP A 114 -4.11 7.84 -1.23
CA ASP A 114 -3.89 8.30 0.14
C ASP A 114 -2.94 7.37 0.90
N VAL A 115 -2.16 7.94 1.79
CA VAL A 115 -1.29 7.17 2.68
C VAL A 115 -2.12 6.67 3.86
N VAL A 116 -2.08 5.37 4.14
CA VAL A 116 -2.64 4.79 5.36
C VAL A 116 -1.52 4.51 6.35
N VAL A 117 -1.66 4.99 7.59
CA VAL A 117 -0.69 4.79 8.67
C VAL A 117 -1.36 4.03 9.81
N PHE A 118 -0.68 3.02 10.33
CA PHE A 118 -1.17 2.15 11.39
C PHE A 118 -0.49 2.49 12.71
N PHE A 119 -1.29 2.51 13.77
CA PHE A 119 -0.88 2.88 15.13
C PHE A 119 -1.00 1.69 16.06
N ASP A 120 -0.01 1.54 16.92
CA ASP A 120 0.02 0.52 17.97
C ASP A 120 -0.78 0.96 19.22
N ARG A 121 -0.70 0.15 20.28
CA ARG A 121 -1.38 0.41 21.56
C ARG A 121 -0.88 1.64 22.30
N ASN A 122 0.32 2.11 21.98
CA ASN A 122 0.88 3.35 22.51
C ASN A 122 0.55 4.56 21.65
N HIS A 123 -0.29 4.38 20.60
CA HIS A 123 -0.59 5.38 19.59
C HIS A 123 0.64 5.82 18.79
N GLU A 124 1.66 4.98 18.70
CA GLU A 124 2.84 5.23 17.88
C GLU A 124 2.65 4.67 16.47
N ALA A 125 3.14 5.43 15.48
CA ALA A 125 3.03 5.07 14.08
C ALA A 125 4.15 4.10 13.68
N HIS A 126 3.80 2.85 13.34
CA HIS A 126 4.78 1.80 13.06
C HIS A 126 4.70 1.18 11.67
N HIS A 127 3.58 1.33 10.98
CA HIS A 127 3.42 0.75 9.64
C HIS A 127 2.62 1.67 8.73
N THR A 128 2.81 1.49 7.42
CA THR A 128 2.12 2.27 6.40
C THR A 128 1.91 1.48 5.11
N GLY A 129 0.92 1.92 4.35
CA GLY A 129 0.64 1.47 3.00
C GLY A 129 0.06 2.60 2.16
N LEU A 130 -0.13 2.34 0.87
CA LEU A 130 -0.87 3.20 -0.04
C LEU A 130 -2.29 2.66 -0.16
N TYR A 131 -3.28 3.47 0.19
CA TYR A 131 -4.68 3.13 -0.04
C TYR A 131 -4.96 3.15 -1.55
N VAL A 132 -5.51 2.06 -2.07
CA VAL A 132 -5.75 1.91 -3.51
C VAL A 132 -7.23 1.86 -3.87
N GLY A 133 -8.11 1.87 -2.88
CA GLY A 133 -9.55 1.90 -3.08
C GLY A 133 -10.30 0.91 -2.21
N LYS A 134 -11.57 0.68 -2.55
CA LYS A 134 -12.47 -0.19 -1.79
C LYS A 134 -12.99 -1.31 -2.68
N SER A 135 -12.90 -2.54 -2.20
CA SER A 135 -13.49 -3.73 -2.80
C SER A 135 -14.71 -4.21 -2.01
N LEU A 136 -15.28 -5.34 -2.41
CA LEU A 136 -16.29 -6.05 -1.63
C LEU A 136 -15.79 -6.46 -0.23
N PHE A 137 -14.48 -6.62 -0.07
CA PHE A 137 -13.83 -6.99 1.20
C PHE A 137 -13.43 -5.79 2.06
N GLY A 138 -13.85 -4.58 1.66
CA GLY A 138 -13.52 -3.33 2.34
C GLY A 138 -12.35 -2.58 1.72
N PRO A 139 -11.76 -1.62 2.47
CA PRO A 139 -10.63 -0.82 2.00
C PRO A 139 -9.40 -1.68 1.76
N LEU A 140 -8.70 -1.41 0.65
CA LEU A 140 -7.51 -2.12 0.19
C LEU A 140 -6.28 -1.23 0.24
N MET A 141 -5.13 -1.82 0.48
CA MET A 141 -3.84 -1.15 0.41
C MET A 141 -2.79 -1.97 -0.33
N ASN A 142 -1.82 -1.26 -0.89
CA ASN A 142 -0.55 -1.81 -1.34
C ASN A 142 0.52 -1.43 -0.31
N HIS A 143 1.30 -2.39 0.16
CA HIS A 143 2.32 -2.14 1.17
C HIS A 143 3.53 -3.04 1.05
N SER A 144 4.61 -2.66 1.73
CA SER A 144 5.78 -3.51 1.94
C SER A 144 5.91 -3.85 3.40
N ASP A 145 6.00 -5.13 3.74
CA ASP A 145 6.27 -5.59 5.11
C ASP A 145 7.78 -5.56 5.38
N GLY A 146 8.30 -4.35 5.56
CA GLY A 146 9.74 -4.07 5.66
C GLY A 146 10.44 -4.56 6.92
N GLY A 147 9.70 -5.09 7.91
CA GLY A 147 10.26 -5.52 9.20
C GLY A 147 10.56 -7.01 9.29
N ARG A 148 10.09 -7.80 8.35
CA ARG A 148 10.25 -9.27 8.35
C ARG A 148 10.93 -9.72 7.08
N LYS A 149 11.91 -10.59 7.22
CA LYS A 149 12.52 -11.26 6.05
C LYS A 149 11.65 -12.46 5.64
N PRO A 150 11.38 -12.63 4.34
CA PRO A 150 11.64 -11.72 3.22
C PRO A 150 10.66 -10.53 3.23
N HIS A 151 11.12 -9.36 2.80
CA HIS A 151 10.27 -8.19 2.62
C HIS A 151 9.24 -8.48 1.54
N ASN A 152 7.99 -8.62 1.91
CA ASN A 152 6.91 -8.91 0.98
C ASN A 152 6.22 -7.64 0.54
N TYR A 153 6.28 -7.34 -0.75
CA TYR A 153 5.37 -6.38 -1.33
C TYR A 153 4.03 -7.06 -1.60
N GLN A 154 2.98 -6.55 -1.00
CA GLN A 154 1.62 -7.08 -1.14
C GLN A 154 0.72 -6.03 -1.76
N LYS A 155 -0.07 -6.45 -2.75
CA LYS A 155 -1.08 -5.63 -3.41
C LYS A 155 -2.47 -6.03 -2.96
N HIS A 156 -3.36 -5.02 -2.95
CA HIS A 156 -4.78 -5.20 -2.72
C HIS A 156 -5.10 -5.93 -1.40
N LEU A 157 -4.23 -5.75 -0.39
CA LEU A 157 -4.45 -6.36 0.92
C LEU A 157 -5.58 -5.63 1.64
N PRO A 158 -6.65 -6.34 2.09
CA PRO A 158 -7.70 -5.73 2.89
C PRO A 158 -7.14 -5.22 4.23
N ILE A 159 -7.30 -3.91 4.49
CA ILE A 159 -6.76 -3.24 5.68
C ILE A 159 -7.25 -3.92 6.96
N LYS A 160 -8.54 -4.27 7.03
CA LYS A 160 -9.12 -4.96 8.19
C LYS A 160 -8.51 -6.35 8.42
N LEU A 161 -8.16 -7.07 7.34
CA LEU A 161 -7.50 -8.37 7.45
C LEU A 161 -6.09 -8.21 7.98
N TYR A 162 -5.36 -7.22 7.49
CA TYR A 162 -4.02 -6.89 7.99
C TYR A 162 -4.03 -6.53 9.47
N MET A 163 -4.95 -5.67 9.91
CA MET A 163 -5.14 -5.31 11.33
C MET A 163 -5.40 -6.54 12.20
N LYS A 164 -6.28 -7.43 11.73
CA LYS A 164 -6.62 -8.67 12.47
C LYS A 164 -5.42 -9.62 12.57
N ALA A 165 -4.63 -9.73 11.51
CA ALA A 165 -3.48 -10.63 11.45
C ALA A 165 -2.28 -10.11 12.26
N SER A 166 -2.03 -8.82 12.24
CA SER A 166 -0.86 -8.21 12.90
C SER A 166 -0.94 -8.22 14.43
N LYS A 167 -2.16 -8.16 15.02
CA LYS A 167 -2.44 -8.08 16.47
C LYS A 167 -1.76 -6.92 17.22
N ASN A 168 -0.88 -6.18 16.57
CA ASN A 168 -0.09 -5.10 17.17
C ASN A 168 -0.75 -3.73 16.96
N PHE A 169 -1.57 -3.59 15.91
CA PHE A 169 -2.20 -2.34 15.56
C PHE A 169 -3.63 -2.28 16.10
N ILE A 170 -3.98 -1.12 16.66
CA ILE A 170 -5.32 -0.85 17.23
C ILE A 170 -6.12 0.13 16.38
N ASP A 171 -5.43 0.95 15.59
CA ASP A 171 -6.04 2.02 14.79
C ASP A 171 -5.24 2.30 13.52
N TYR A 172 -5.87 3.00 12.57
CA TYR A 172 -5.21 3.52 11.38
C TYR A 172 -5.86 4.82 10.93
N LYS A 173 -5.05 5.70 10.30
CA LYS A 173 -5.49 6.97 9.75
C LYS A 173 -5.09 7.11 8.30
N TYR A 174 -5.85 7.90 7.57
CA TYR A 174 -5.55 8.24 6.19
C TYR A 174 -5.05 9.66 6.05
N TYR A 175 -4.12 9.85 5.10
CA TYR A 175 -3.54 11.15 4.78
C TYR A 175 -3.62 11.38 3.28
N THR A 176 -4.39 12.38 2.86
CA THR A 176 -4.55 12.75 1.46
C THR A 176 -3.53 13.83 1.07
N TYR A 177 -2.97 13.70 -0.13
CA TYR A 177 -2.08 14.71 -0.68
C TYR A 177 -2.88 15.91 -1.17
N VAL A 178 -2.52 17.12 -0.69
CA VAL A 178 -3.22 18.38 -1.00
C VAL A 178 -2.34 19.43 -1.68
N GLY A 179 -1.03 19.14 -1.87
CA GLY A 179 -0.13 20.04 -2.58
C GLY A 179 1.11 20.43 -1.81
#